data_c1c179ff37a273b79c978f3cdfcc34a8
#
_entry.id   c1c179ff37a273b79c978f3cdfcc34a8
#
_cell.length_a   1.000
_cell.length_b   1.000
_cell.length_c   1.000
_cell.angle_alpha   90.00
_cell.angle_beta   90.00
_cell.angle_gamma   90.00
#
_symmetry.space_group_name_H-M   'P 1'
#
loop_
_entity.id
_entity.type
_entity.pdbx_description
1 polymer ?
#
loop_
_entity_poly.entity_id
_entity_poly.type
_entity_poly.pdbx_seq_one_letter_code
_entity_poly.pdbx_strand_id
1 'polypeptide(L)'
;MKRRAERQKETRQRIVDATVELHRSIGPLRTTISAIAEKAGVERHTYYAHFPELKDLYQACSGHYVVHHPPPDHCSWTELADHEDRLRRALSEVYAYYGHHEEIFANVLRDAQVDALCAKFTNPVFQNWKRTWSDAVAEGWDAEGERDEALLAAIGFALDFQTWNTLVRQQGLDQERAMELMVGMVRCLMRT
;
A
#
# COMPACT_ATOMS: atom_id res chain seq x y z
N MET A 1 25.58 19.62 -21.94
CA MET A 1 24.67 19.76 -20.81
C MET A 1 23.72 18.56 -20.67
N LYS A 2 23.07 18.05 -21.73
CA LYS A 2 22.13 16.88 -21.68
C LYS A 2 22.73 15.63 -21.01
N ARG A 3 23.92 15.16 -21.42
CA ARG A 3 24.57 13.94 -20.84
C ARG A 3 24.84 14.05 -19.34
N ARG A 4 25.09 15.24 -18.79
CA ARG A 4 25.31 15.42 -17.35
C ARG A 4 23.99 15.29 -16.58
N ALA A 5 22.90 15.89 -17.09
CA ALA A 5 21.58 15.79 -16.51
C ALA A 5 21.04 14.33 -16.53
N GLU A 6 21.27 13.61 -17.63
CA GLU A 6 20.91 12.18 -17.74
C GLU A 6 21.65 11.33 -16.70
N ARG A 7 22.97 11.49 -16.56
CA ARG A 7 23.74 10.77 -15.52
C ARG A 7 23.28 11.10 -14.09
N GLN A 8 22.91 12.35 -13.84
CA GLN A 8 22.35 12.74 -12.53
C GLN A 8 21.01 12.04 -12.28
N LYS A 9 20.13 11.98 -13.30
CA LYS A 9 18.87 11.28 -13.21
C LYS A 9 19.06 9.77 -12.97
N GLU A 10 19.96 9.14 -13.72
CA GLU A 10 20.31 7.71 -13.55
C GLU A 10 20.86 7.43 -12.15
N THR A 11 21.77 8.26 -11.65
CA THR A 11 22.31 8.10 -10.30
C THR A 11 21.24 8.25 -9.23
N ARG A 12 20.36 9.25 -9.38
CA ARG A 12 19.23 9.46 -8.48
C ARG A 12 18.30 8.25 -8.47
N GLN A 13 18.01 7.68 -9.65
CA GLN A 13 17.16 6.49 -9.79
C GLN A 13 17.79 5.28 -9.09
N ARG A 14 19.08 5.01 -9.30
CA ARG A 14 19.78 3.90 -8.61
C ARG A 14 19.69 4.01 -7.09
N ILE A 15 19.76 5.23 -6.53
CA ILE A 15 19.61 5.45 -5.09
C ILE A 15 18.18 5.12 -4.65
N VAL A 16 17.16 5.53 -5.41
CA VAL A 16 15.76 5.21 -5.13
C VAL A 16 15.52 3.70 -5.19
N ASP A 17 15.97 3.03 -6.24
CA ASP A 17 15.79 1.58 -6.43
C ASP A 17 16.45 0.79 -5.31
N ALA A 18 17.70 1.16 -4.95
CA ALA A 18 18.42 0.54 -3.84
C ALA A 18 17.68 0.72 -2.50
N THR A 19 17.08 1.91 -2.29
CA THR A 19 16.32 2.21 -1.08
C THR A 19 15.04 1.39 -1.02
N VAL A 20 14.27 1.32 -2.10
CA VAL A 20 13.03 0.52 -2.17
C VAL A 20 13.33 -0.95 -1.87
N GLU A 21 14.42 -1.50 -2.42
CA GLU A 21 14.79 -2.88 -2.15
C GLU A 21 15.22 -3.12 -0.70
N LEU A 22 15.93 -2.17 -0.08
CA LEU A 22 16.26 -2.23 1.35
C LEU A 22 15.01 -2.09 2.23
N HIS A 23 14.09 -1.18 1.88
CA HIS A 23 12.83 -1.07 2.60
C HIS A 23 12.01 -2.36 2.50
N ARG A 24 12.03 -3.03 1.35
CA ARG A 24 11.39 -4.33 1.16
C ARG A 24 12.03 -5.40 2.05
N SER A 25 13.35 -5.49 2.09
CA SER A 25 14.06 -6.61 2.73
C SER A 25 14.20 -6.44 4.25
N ILE A 26 14.50 -5.24 4.74
CA ILE A 26 14.79 -4.99 6.15
C ILE A 26 13.93 -3.88 6.80
N GLY A 27 13.21 -3.12 6.00
CA GLY A 27 12.37 -2.00 6.43
C GLY A 27 13.10 -0.66 6.52
N PRO A 28 12.32 0.44 6.49
CA PRO A 28 12.85 1.81 6.54
C PRO A 28 13.75 2.10 7.74
N LEU A 29 13.33 1.70 8.94
CA LEU A 29 14.07 1.99 10.18
C LEU A 29 15.45 1.34 10.24
N ARG A 30 15.63 0.19 9.60
CA ARG A 30 16.92 -0.52 9.56
C ARG A 30 17.77 -0.11 8.36
N THR A 31 17.21 0.67 7.44
CA THR A 31 17.91 1.11 6.23
C THR A 31 18.79 2.31 6.54
N THR A 32 20.11 2.13 6.45
CA THR A 32 21.09 3.19 6.68
C THR A 32 21.52 3.84 5.35
N ILE A 33 21.94 5.11 5.42
CA ILE A 33 22.50 5.83 4.25
C ILE A 33 23.72 5.10 3.68
N SER A 34 24.52 4.48 4.54
CA SER A 34 25.69 3.69 4.10
C SER A 34 25.28 2.47 3.29
N ALA A 35 24.26 1.73 3.75
CA ALA A 35 23.73 0.58 3.01
C ALA A 35 23.09 1.00 1.68
N ILE A 36 22.38 2.14 1.66
CA ILE A 36 21.82 2.68 0.41
C ILE A 36 22.94 3.04 -0.58
N ALA A 37 23.96 3.78 -0.13
CA ALA A 37 25.07 4.21 -0.98
C ALA A 37 25.84 3.00 -1.55
N GLU A 38 26.15 2.02 -0.69
CA GLU A 38 26.81 0.76 -1.09
C GLU A 38 25.98 0.02 -2.15
N LYS A 39 24.70 -0.21 -1.88
CA LYS A 39 23.79 -0.93 -2.79
C LYS A 39 23.56 -0.19 -4.11
N ALA A 40 23.51 1.13 -4.09
CA ALA A 40 23.38 1.97 -5.27
C ALA A 40 24.71 2.11 -6.07
N GLY A 41 25.84 1.65 -5.52
CA GLY A 41 27.16 1.81 -6.13
C GLY A 41 27.57 3.29 -6.21
N VAL A 42 27.35 4.05 -5.15
CA VAL A 42 27.72 5.46 -5.07
C VAL A 42 28.42 5.77 -3.74
N GLU A 43 29.20 6.82 -3.72
CA GLU A 43 29.79 7.34 -2.49
C GLU A 43 28.73 8.10 -1.65
N ARG A 44 28.91 8.12 -0.31
CA ARG A 44 27.98 8.83 0.60
C ARG A 44 27.81 10.31 0.25
N HIS A 45 28.86 10.99 -0.18
CA HIS A 45 28.76 12.39 -0.61
C HIS A 45 27.85 12.56 -1.85
N THR A 46 27.87 11.58 -2.75
CA THR A 46 26.98 11.55 -3.92
C THR A 46 25.52 11.35 -3.50
N TYR A 47 25.27 10.46 -2.52
CA TYR A 47 23.92 10.31 -1.95
C TYR A 47 23.40 11.66 -1.42
N TYR A 48 24.18 12.36 -0.58
CA TYR A 48 23.76 13.66 -0.02
C TYR A 48 23.58 14.76 -1.07
N ALA A 49 24.30 14.69 -2.19
CA ALA A 49 24.11 15.62 -3.31
C ALA A 49 22.74 15.45 -4.00
N HIS A 50 22.16 14.22 -3.94
CA HIS A 50 20.83 13.93 -4.51
C HIS A 50 19.69 13.99 -3.48
N PHE A 51 19.97 13.65 -2.24
CA PHE A 51 19.02 13.59 -1.13
C PHE A 51 19.62 14.22 0.11
N PRO A 52 19.63 15.56 0.20
CA PRO A 52 20.15 16.26 1.36
C PRO A 52 19.37 15.94 2.65
N GLU A 53 18.06 15.75 2.49
CA GLU A 53 17.17 15.40 3.59
C GLU A 53 16.49 14.05 3.35
N LEU A 54 16.33 13.30 4.43
CA LEU A 54 15.72 11.96 4.38
C LEU A 54 14.27 12.00 3.87
N LYS A 55 13.53 13.08 4.17
CA LYS A 55 12.17 13.27 3.66
C LYS A 55 12.08 13.25 2.12
N ASP A 56 13.10 13.80 1.42
CA ASP A 56 13.12 13.85 -0.04
C ASP A 56 13.30 12.45 -0.64
N LEU A 57 14.06 11.60 0.06
CA LEU A 57 14.21 10.20 -0.30
C LEU A 57 12.90 9.43 -0.08
N TYR A 58 12.25 9.58 1.08
CA TYR A 58 10.97 8.91 1.36
C TYR A 58 9.91 9.28 0.32
N GLN A 59 9.79 10.56 0.00
CA GLN A 59 8.86 11.02 -1.04
C GLN A 59 9.18 10.39 -2.41
N ALA A 60 10.46 10.35 -2.78
CA ALA A 60 10.89 9.76 -4.04
C ALA A 60 10.62 8.25 -4.10
N CYS A 61 10.90 7.51 -3.01
CA CYS A 61 10.68 6.07 -2.93
C CYS A 61 9.19 5.72 -2.96
N SER A 62 8.35 6.41 -2.18
CA SER A 62 6.90 6.19 -2.16
C SER A 62 6.28 6.46 -3.53
N GLY A 63 6.61 7.59 -4.16
CA GLY A 63 6.12 7.90 -5.50
C GLY A 63 6.60 6.92 -6.57
N HIS A 64 7.88 6.53 -6.52
CA HIS A 64 8.44 5.53 -7.43
C HIS A 64 7.73 4.19 -7.29
N TYR A 65 7.51 3.74 -6.04
CA TYR A 65 6.87 2.46 -5.79
C TYR A 65 5.46 2.40 -6.34
N VAL A 66 4.63 3.40 -6.05
CA VAL A 66 3.23 3.47 -6.53
C VAL A 66 3.14 3.52 -8.05
N VAL A 67 4.05 4.23 -8.72
CA VAL A 67 4.07 4.31 -10.19
C VAL A 67 4.40 2.95 -10.85
N HIS A 68 5.32 2.17 -10.24
CA HIS A 68 5.74 0.88 -10.80
C HIS A 68 4.88 -0.30 -10.33
N HIS A 69 4.16 -0.11 -9.24
CA HIS A 69 3.26 -1.10 -8.64
C HIS A 69 1.92 -0.43 -8.32
N PRO A 70 1.14 -0.07 -9.35
CA PRO A 70 -0.15 0.58 -9.13
C PRO A 70 -1.09 -0.33 -8.35
N PRO A 71 -1.87 0.24 -7.41
CA PRO A 71 -2.91 -0.51 -6.70
C PRO A 71 -4.02 -0.94 -7.66
N PRO A 72 -4.86 -1.90 -7.25
CA PRO A 72 -6.03 -2.32 -8.04
C PRO A 72 -6.90 -1.15 -8.46
N ASP A 73 -7.38 -1.20 -9.72
CA ASP A 73 -8.26 -0.18 -10.27
C ASP A 73 -9.70 -0.40 -9.81
N HIS A 74 -10.12 0.42 -8.86
CA HIS A 74 -11.45 0.36 -8.27
C HIS A 74 -12.57 0.80 -9.23
N CYS A 75 -12.27 1.48 -10.34
CA CYS A 75 -13.28 1.90 -11.30
C CYS A 75 -14.00 0.70 -11.95
N SER A 76 -13.27 -0.40 -12.18
CA SER A 76 -13.87 -1.62 -12.74
C SER A 76 -14.85 -2.32 -11.79
N TRP A 77 -14.78 -2.05 -10.49
CA TRP A 77 -15.68 -2.66 -9.52
C TRP A 77 -17.07 -2.04 -9.55
N THR A 78 -17.16 -0.74 -9.82
CA THR A 78 -18.47 -0.03 -9.87
C THR A 78 -19.33 -0.44 -11.06
N GLU A 79 -18.77 -1.15 -12.05
CA GLU A 79 -19.52 -1.74 -13.15
C GLU A 79 -20.38 -2.94 -12.72
N LEU A 80 -20.07 -3.56 -11.58
CA LEU A 80 -20.83 -4.67 -11.03
C LEU A 80 -22.06 -4.15 -10.28
N ALA A 81 -23.25 -4.55 -10.72
CA ALA A 81 -24.52 -4.12 -10.12
C ALA A 81 -24.78 -4.78 -8.77
N ASP A 82 -24.35 -6.04 -8.58
CA ASP A 82 -24.47 -6.74 -7.31
C ASP A 82 -23.37 -6.31 -6.34
N HIS A 83 -23.76 -5.84 -5.16
CA HIS A 83 -22.83 -5.29 -4.18
C HIS A 83 -21.95 -6.37 -3.53
N GLU A 84 -22.47 -7.59 -3.37
CA GLU A 84 -21.69 -8.69 -2.82
C GLU A 84 -20.63 -9.18 -3.81
N ASP A 85 -20.99 -9.25 -5.10
CA ASP A 85 -20.04 -9.57 -6.18
C ASP A 85 -18.97 -8.47 -6.32
N ARG A 86 -19.36 -7.20 -6.14
CA ARG A 86 -18.43 -6.06 -6.11
C ARG A 86 -17.43 -6.20 -4.98
N LEU A 87 -17.91 -6.49 -3.77
CA LEU A 87 -17.05 -6.72 -2.60
C LEU A 87 -16.11 -7.91 -2.82
N ARG A 88 -16.61 -9.04 -3.35
CA ARG A 88 -15.77 -10.19 -3.69
C ARG A 88 -14.67 -9.84 -4.68
N ARG A 89 -15.02 -9.11 -5.73
CA ARG A 89 -14.06 -8.67 -6.74
C ARG A 89 -12.99 -7.78 -6.13
N ALA A 90 -13.38 -6.78 -5.35
CA ALA A 90 -12.46 -5.90 -4.67
C ALA A 90 -11.51 -6.67 -3.72
N LEU A 91 -12.04 -7.54 -2.87
CA LEU A 91 -11.24 -8.36 -1.96
C LEU A 91 -10.28 -9.28 -2.70
N SER A 92 -10.74 -9.92 -3.78
CA SER A 92 -9.88 -10.79 -4.60
C SER A 92 -8.67 -10.05 -5.16
N GLU A 93 -8.89 -8.88 -5.74
CA GLU A 93 -7.82 -8.07 -6.35
C GLU A 93 -6.90 -7.46 -5.29
N VAL A 94 -7.46 -6.91 -4.21
CA VAL A 94 -6.69 -6.29 -3.12
C VAL A 94 -5.86 -7.34 -2.37
N TYR A 95 -6.41 -8.53 -2.09
CA TYR A 95 -5.68 -9.59 -1.41
C TYR A 95 -4.58 -10.18 -2.28
N ALA A 96 -4.82 -10.32 -3.60
CA ALA A 96 -3.77 -10.70 -4.53
C ALA A 96 -2.64 -9.66 -4.57
N TYR A 97 -2.99 -8.37 -4.61
CA TYR A 97 -2.03 -7.27 -4.55
C TYR A 97 -1.22 -7.29 -3.25
N TYR A 98 -1.85 -7.51 -2.11
CA TYR A 98 -1.16 -7.64 -0.82
C TYR A 98 -0.20 -8.83 -0.80
N GLY A 99 -0.61 -9.97 -1.35
CA GLY A 99 0.26 -11.15 -1.45
C GLY A 99 1.51 -10.90 -2.28
N HIS A 100 1.41 -10.14 -3.38
CA HIS A 100 2.57 -9.78 -4.21
C HIS A 100 3.51 -8.75 -3.56
N HIS A 101 2.97 -7.92 -2.66
CA HIS A 101 3.70 -6.80 -2.05
C HIS A 101 3.89 -6.95 -0.54
N GLU A 102 3.68 -8.16 0.00
CA GLU A 102 3.66 -8.45 1.42
C GLU A 102 4.88 -7.92 2.17
N GLU A 103 6.08 -8.26 1.66
CA GLU A 103 7.34 -7.93 2.35
C GLU A 103 7.50 -6.42 2.59
N ILE A 104 7.27 -5.61 1.56
CA ILE A 104 7.43 -4.17 1.68
C ILE A 104 6.31 -3.56 2.53
N PHE A 105 5.05 -4.00 2.37
CA PHE A 105 3.92 -3.47 3.12
C PHE A 105 4.03 -3.81 4.61
N ALA A 106 4.39 -5.05 4.95
CA ALA A 106 4.63 -5.44 6.33
C ALA A 106 5.73 -4.59 6.98
N ASN A 107 6.82 -4.34 6.26
CA ASN A 107 7.95 -3.58 6.76
C ASN A 107 7.61 -2.07 6.93
N VAL A 108 7.02 -1.44 5.90
CA VAL A 108 6.75 0.00 5.97
C VAL A 108 5.61 0.32 6.94
N LEU A 109 4.57 -0.52 7.04
CA LEU A 109 3.47 -0.34 7.98
C LEU A 109 3.91 -0.61 9.43
N ARG A 110 4.76 -1.61 9.67
CA ARG A 110 5.37 -1.85 10.97
C ARG A 110 6.18 -0.64 11.44
N ASP A 111 7.06 -0.15 10.57
CA ASP A 111 7.98 0.94 10.91
C ASP A 111 7.24 2.28 11.06
N ALA A 112 6.15 2.49 10.30
CA ALA A 112 5.29 3.66 10.44
C ALA A 112 4.56 3.74 11.79
N GLN A 113 4.47 2.65 12.55
CA GLN A 113 3.88 2.69 13.90
C GLN A 113 4.79 3.37 14.93
N VAL A 114 6.10 3.40 14.70
CA VAL A 114 7.09 3.86 15.67
C VAL A 114 7.99 4.99 15.14
N ASP A 115 7.93 5.29 13.84
CA ASP A 115 8.70 6.38 13.22
C ASP A 115 7.79 7.39 12.53
N ALA A 116 7.80 8.62 13.02
CA ALA A 116 6.91 9.69 12.53
C ALA A 116 7.20 10.08 11.07
N LEU A 117 8.46 9.98 10.61
CA LEU A 117 8.81 10.30 9.24
C LEU A 117 8.30 9.21 8.30
N CYS A 118 8.50 7.94 8.64
CA CYS A 118 7.93 6.81 7.91
C CYS A 118 6.40 6.93 7.84
N ALA A 119 5.73 7.17 8.97
CA ALA A 119 4.29 7.36 9.05
C ALA A 119 3.79 8.48 8.13
N LYS A 120 4.48 9.60 8.07
CA LYS A 120 4.12 10.76 7.24
C LYS A 120 4.01 10.42 5.75
N PHE A 121 4.84 9.52 5.24
CA PHE A 121 4.85 9.15 3.83
C PHE A 121 4.11 7.85 3.53
N THR A 122 3.91 6.98 4.52
CA THR A 122 3.23 5.70 4.37
C THR A 122 1.73 5.81 4.61
N ASN A 123 1.34 6.35 5.78
CA ASN A 123 -0.05 6.33 6.21
C ASN A 123 -1.04 7.02 5.24
N PRO A 124 -0.73 8.21 4.68
CA PRO A 124 -1.65 8.85 3.75
C PRO A 124 -1.94 8.04 2.48
N VAL A 125 -0.95 7.27 2.00
CA VAL A 125 -1.11 6.42 0.82
C VAL A 125 -2.08 5.29 1.11
N PHE A 126 -1.86 4.53 2.18
CA PHE A 126 -2.74 3.42 2.57
C PHE A 126 -4.13 3.89 2.99
N GLN A 127 -4.23 5.01 3.70
CA GLN A 127 -5.53 5.59 4.07
C GLN A 127 -6.32 6.05 2.84
N ASN A 128 -5.66 6.65 1.85
CA ASN A 128 -6.30 7.06 0.62
C ASN A 128 -6.80 5.85 -0.19
N TRP A 129 -5.99 4.80 -0.33
CA TRP A 129 -6.43 3.58 -1.00
C TRP A 129 -7.64 2.96 -0.31
N LYS A 130 -7.54 2.74 1.01
CA LYS A 130 -8.64 2.18 1.78
C LYS A 130 -9.92 2.98 1.63
N ARG A 131 -9.85 4.31 1.72
CA ARG A 131 -11.00 5.20 1.54
C ARG A 131 -11.60 5.07 0.15
N THR A 132 -10.79 5.22 -0.92
CA THR A 132 -11.25 5.13 -2.31
C THR A 132 -11.87 3.77 -2.63
N TRP A 133 -11.25 2.69 -2.16
CA TRP A 133 -11.78 1.34 -2.35
C TRP A 133 -13.08 1.10 -1.58
N SER A 134 -13.16 1.58 -0.34
CA SER A 134 -14.39 1.46 0.46
C SER A 134 -15.53 2.26 -0.16
N ASP A 135 -15.27 3.47 -0.64
CA ASP A 135 -16.25 4.31 -1.33
C ASP A 135 -16.77 3.62 -2.60
N ALA A 136 -15.87 3.04 -3.41
CA ALA A 136 -16.24 2.34 -4.64
C ALA A 136 -17.05 1.05 -4.38
N VAL A 137 -16.72 0.30 -3.34
CA VAL A 137 -17.47 -0.91 -2.96
C VAL A 137 -18.84 -0.56 -2.41
N ALA A 138 -18.95 0.50 -1.59
CA ALA A 138 -20.18 0.92 -0.94
C ALA A 138 -21.12 1.69 -1.87
N GLU A 139 -20.70 2.10 -3.06
CA GLU A 139 -21.50 2.89 -3.99
C GLU A 139 -22.82 2.21 -4.32
N GLY A 140 -23.94 2.88 -4.03
CA GLY A 140 -25.30 2.38 -4.26
C GLY A 140 -25.75 1.26 -3.31
N TRP A 141 -25.00 0.93 -2.30
CA TRP A 141 -25.38 -0.09 -1.30
C TRP A 141 -26.42 0.45 -0.29
N ASP A 142 -26.51 1.77 -0.15
CA ASP A 142 -27.45 2.42 0.78
C ASP A 142 -28.79 2.66 0.09
N ALA A 143 -29.83 1.92 0.50
CA ALA A 143 -31.18 2.04 -0.06
C ALA A 143 -31.88 3.38 0.32
N GLU A 144 -31.40 4.12 1.30
CA GLU A 144 -32.04 5.34 1.86
C GLU A 144 -31.19 6.61 1.73
N GLY A 145 -30.02 6.57 1.09
CA GLY A 145 -29.17 7.74 0.82
C GLY A 145 -28.40 8.29 2.03
N GLU A 146 -28.53 7.70 3.20
CA GLU A 146 -27.65 7.94 4.33
C GLU A 146 -26.44 6.99 4.27
N ARG A 147 -25.24 7.54 4.27
CA ARG A 147 -24.01 6.77 4.30
C ARG A 147 -23.93 6.00 5.63
N ASP A 148 -24.11 4.69 5.58
CA ASP A 148 -23.93 3.83 6.76
C ASP A 148 -22.44 3.79 7.14
N GLU A 149 -22.08 4.53 8.20
CA GLU A 149 -20.71 4.59 8.72
C GLU A 149 -20.22 3.22 9.17
N ALA A 150 -21.11 2.36 9.68
CA ALA A 150 -20.75 1.01 10.10
C ALA A 150 -20.43 0.11 8.91
N LEU A 151 -21.19 0.24 7.82
CA LEU A 151 -20.90 -0.47 6.56
C LEU A 151 -19.55 -0.04 5.98
N LEU A 152 -19.29 1.26 5.89
CA LEU A 152 -18.00 1.77 5.40
C LEU A 152 -16.83 1.32 6.27
N ALA A 153 -17.01 1.32 7.59
CA ALA A 153 -15.99 0.82 8.52
C ALA A 153 -15.72 -0.68 8.32
N ALA A 154 -16.78 -1.48 8.13
CA ALA A 154 -16.66 -2.91 7.90
C ALA A 154 -15.97 -3.24 6.56
N ILE A 155 -16.34 -2.53 5.49
CA ILE A 155 -15.69 -2.66 4.18
C ILE A 155 -14.22 -2.23 4.29
N GLY A 156 -13.95 -1.09 4.94
CA GLY A 156 -12.59 -0.60 5.16
C GLY A 156 -11.74 -1.55 6.02
N PHE A 157 -12.34 -2.23 7.00
CA PHE A 157 -11.69 -3.28 7.77
C PHE A 157 -11.39 -4.51 6.91
N ALA A 158 -12.35 -4.95 6.09
CA ALA A 158 -12.17 -6.08 5.20
C ALA A 158 -11.06 -5.84 4.15
N LEU A 159 -10.93 -4.62 3.64
CA LEU A 159 -9.92 -4.19 2.66
C LEU A 159 -8.57 -3.78 3.29
N ASP A 160 -8.40 -3.89 4.61
CA ASP A 160 -7.17 -3.47 5.28
C ASP A 160 -6.06 -4.54 5.14
N PHE A 161 -4.82 -4.10 4.94
CA PHE A 161 -3.66 -4.99 4.87
C PHE A 161 -3.49 -5.83 6.14
N GLN A 162 -3.73 -5.26 7.31
CA GLN A 162 -3.60 -5.98 8.58
C GLN A 162 -4.65 -7.07 8.73
N THR A 163 -5.87 -6.86 8.21
CA THR A 163 -6.91 -7.88 8.18
C THR A 163 -6.49 -9.06 7.31
N TRP A 164 -6.04 -8.79 6.08
CA TRP A 164 -5.48 -9.81 5.20
C TRP A 164 -4.31 -10.56 5.85
N ASN A 165 -3.34 -9.84 6.40
CA ASN A 165 -2.17 -10.41 7.05
C ASN A 165 -2.54 -11.29 8.24
N THR A 166 -3.49 -10.84 9.05
CA THR A 166 -3.99 -11.63 10.18
C THR A 166 -4.65 -12.92 9.71
N LEU A 167 -5.59 -12.85 8.78
CA LEU A 167 -6.34 -14.00 8.32
C LEU A 167 -5.45 -15.00 7.56
N VAL A 168 -4.66 -14.52 6.62
CA VAL A 168 -3.91 -15.39 5.71
C VAL A 168 -2.58 -15.85 6.32
N ARG A 169 -1.84 -14.97 7.02
CA ARG A 169 -0.50 -15.30 7.53
C ARG A 169 -0.50 -15.79 8.98
N GLN A 170 -1.29 -15.16 9.84
CA GLN A 170 -1.29 -15.52 11.26
C GLN A 170 -2.27 -16.65 11.57
N GLN A 171 -3.45 -16.65 10.94
CA GLN A 171 -4.47 -17.69 11.14
C GLN A 171 -4.39 -18.83 10.12
N GLY A 172 -3.60 -18.69 9.05
CA GLY A 172 -3.35 -19.74 8.07
C GLY A 172 -4.52 -20.03 7.13
N LEU A 173 -5.48 -19.10 6.99
CA LEU A 173 -6.54 -19.25 5.99
C LEU A 173 -5.95 -19.10 4.59
N ASP A 174 -6.43 -19.89 3.64
CA ASP A 174 -6.21 -19.57 2.24
C ASP A 174 -6.95 -18.28 1.86
N GLN A 175 -6.52 -17.66 0.77
CA GLN A 175 -7.03 -16.35 0.37
C GLN A 175 -8.54 -16.38 0.08
N GLU A 176 -9.06 -17.46 -0.49
CA GLU A 176 -10.47 -17.61 -0.82
C GLU A 176 -11.33 -17.66 0.44
N ARG A 177 -10.92 -18.48 1.44
CA ARG A 177 -11.60 -18.55 2.72
C ARG A 177 -11.53 -17.24 3.51
N ALA A 178 -10.41 -16.54 3.46
CA ALA A 178 -10.28 -15.24 4.11
C ALA A 178 -11.22 -14.20 3.46
N MET A 179 -11.33 -14.20 2.13
CA MET A 179 -12.26 -13.36 1.38
C MET A 179 -13.72 -13.69 1.73
N GLU A 180 -14.14 -14.97 1.65
CA GLU A 180 -15.52 -15.36 1.96
C GLU A 180 -15.91 -15.07 3.42
N LEU A 181 -14.97 -15.17 4.36
CA LEU A 181 -15.20 -14.76 5.74
C LEU A 181 -15.55 -13.28 5.82
N MET A 182 -14.78 -12.41 5.13
CA MET A 182 -15.02 -10.97 5.14
C MET A 182 -16.32 -10.59 4.44
N VAL A 183 -16.63 -11.22 3.31
CA VAL A 183 -17.92 -11.05 2.63
C VAL A 183 -19.08 -11.41 3.56
N GLY A 184 -18.98 -12.55 4.27
CA GLY A 184 -19.99 -12.99 5.23
C GLY A 184 -20.17 -11.99 6.39
N MET A 185 -19.08 -11.43 6.91
CA MET A 185 -19.13 -10.43 7.99
C MET A 185 -19.80 -9.14 7.54
N VAL A 186 -19.42 -8.59 6.39
CA VAL A 186 -20.03 -7.36 5.84
C VAL A 186 -21.53 -7.59 5.57
N ARG A 187 -21.89 -8.73 4.96
CA ARG A 187 -23.29 -9.09 4.69
C ARG A 187 -24.16 -9.19 5.95
N CYS A 188 -23.59 -9.61 7.09
CA CYS A 188 -24.36 -9.67 8.35
C CYS A 188 -24.84 -8.28 8.82
N LEU A 189 -24.10 -7.22 8.54
CA LEU A 189 -24.51 -5.84 8.90
C LEU A 189 -25.70 -5.36 8.07
N MET A 190 -25.90 -5.90 6.86
CA MET A 190 -26.99 -5.49 5.96
C MET A 190 -28.33 -6.16 6.29
N ARG A 191 -28.35 -7.12 7.20
CA ARG A 191 -29.58 -7.88 7.57
C ARG A 191 -30.26 -7.37 8.84
N THR A 192 -29.67 -6.36 9.47
CA THR A 192 -30.20 -5.71 10.67
C THR A 192 -30.93 -4.43 10.33
#